data_ceddf9132ea34ace70e00b6f349c078a
#
_entry.id   ceddf9132ea34ace70e00b6f349c078a
#
_cell.length_a   1.000
_cell.length_b   1.000
_cell.length_c   1.000
_cell.angle_alpha   90.00
_cell.angle_beta   90.00
_cell.angle_gamma   90.00
#
_symmetry.space_group_name_H-M   'P 1'
#
loop_
_entity.id
_entity.type
_entity.pdbx_description
1 polymer ?
#
loop_
_entity_poly.entity_id
_entity_poly.type
_entity_poly.pdbx_seq_one_letter_code
_entity_poly.pdbx_strand_id
1 'polypeptide(L)'
;MSHARRVARKAAWAAAAACVLLPAVSCTSQGSHHESREPAYFQSLVSQVNGLYYHPFLREERGSAESQSYALRILAETGAKPKVTVGATTAAALRSDALKTSALWGRYWLVPLREAGVSAVLGRGDTQDVEKLRTGKGWYEDPALGEKSDEGRLGATWAALEVEAATGTLTKLPAADKAATAGWLGRLADGRPRLDEAAALARCLHLLGKSVPGSLTSLAAPDTSRFTERPDKERAALLEDTYNYVLLQESAGKEPRVDRKTWQQALSHNVGSLDYDQLYSLVHILRAAGNSNGAFSAVTRRLEQERMQDGTVRDPSSYLGTPDASLFVQQLRSLAGWPVRDKRLLSAVEEQANAQDAPRDGAARLNLAALKHSAGGEPLSRQEAALCQDPSTVPATVTADNVVAWQRAAWDCAESGIPIPVPSVTRWSVDDLEGAQAAATLVVGLHQTGQEDRTPGWLTADVLKRWAVDPGPRASVYDRALIVRAYLLLGGHADESMVSHLASQFRAHRGCPGLPGLYRPDDEPGCDLKTTWAVWELDKALDRKLGTLPSQGS
;
A
#
# COMPACT_ATOMS: atom_id res chain seq x y z
N MET A 1 -3.54 -0.23 17.64
CA MET A 1 -3.21 -0.24 16.19
C MET A 1 -4.36 0.25 15.33
N SER A 2 -5.61 0.22 15.77
CA SER A 2 -6.73 0.73 14.97
C SER A 2 -6.66 2.25 14.73
N HIS A 3 -6.19 3.07 15.66
CA HIS A 3 -6.20 4.53 15.50
C HIS A 3 -5.16 5.06 14.50
N ALA A 4 -3.94 4.57 14.52
CA ALA A 4 -2.91 5.01 13.55
C ALA A 4 -3.17 4.47 12.13
N ARG A 5 -3.73 3.26 11.99
CA ARG A 5 -4.17 2.71 10.68
C ARG A 5 -5.54 3.23 10.24
N ARG A 6 -6.45 3.60 11.17
CA ARG A 6 -7.73 4.27 10.82
C ARG A 6 -7.53 5.64 10.18
N VAL A 7 -6.50 6.38 10.53
CA VAL A 7 -6.20 7.68 9.89
C VAL A 7 -5.72 7.51 8.45
N ALA A 8 -4.96 6.46 8.14
CA ALA A 8 -4.52 6.15 6.78
C ALA A 8 -5.60 5.48 5.90
N ARG A 9 -6.62 4.84 6.49
CA ARG A 9 -7.68 4.11 5.76
C ARG A 9 -8.90 4.96 5.36
N LYS A 10 -8.95 6.26 5.71
CA LYS A 10 -10.17 7.06 5.59
C LYS A 10 -10.38 7.84 4.28
N ALA A 11 -9.56 7.63 3.23
CA ALA A 11 -9.58 8.48 2.04
C ALA A 11 -9.84 7.77 0.70
N ALA A 12 -10.61 6.69 0.63
CA ALA A 12 -10.71 5.98 -0.64
C ALA A 12 -12.09 5.39 -0.96
N TRP A 13 -13.05 6.25 -1.27
CA TRP A 13 -14.35 5.84 -1.80
C TRP A 13 -14.88 6.76 -2.90
N ALA A 14 -14.19 6.98 -3.99
CA ALA A 14 -14.82 7.56 -5.16
C ALA A 14 -14.07 7.23 -6.45
N ALA A 15 -14.83 6.83 -7.40
CA ALA A 15 -14.55 6.72 -8.81
C ALA A 15 -14.26 5.32 -9.37
N ALA A 16 -15.31 4.57 -9.66
CA ALA A 16 -15.32 3.62 -10.77
C ALA A 16 -16.72 3.53 -11.39
N ALA A 17 -17.09 4.50 -12.19
CA ALA A 17 -18.20 4.40 -13.14
C ALA A 17 -17.82 5.09 -14.44
N ALA A 18 -17.17 4.38 -15.36
CA ALA A 18 -17.13 4.78 -16.77
C ALA A 18 -17.18 3.55 -17.67
N CYS A 19 -18.28 3.45 -18.39
CA CYS A 19 -18.69 2.44 -19.34
C CYS A 19 -17.64 2.04 -20.36
N VAL A 20 -17.50 0.72 -20.55
CA VAL A 20 -16.93 0.12 -21.76
C VAL A 20 -17.99 0.16 -22.87
N LEU A 21 -17.83 1.00 -23.86
CA LEU A 21 -18.43 0.87 -25.19
C LEU A 21 -17.29 0.73 -26.20
N LEU A 22 -17.20 -0.45 -26.79
CA LEU A 22 -16.30 -0.74 -27.93
C LEU A 22 -16.93 -0.16 -29.21
N PRO A 23 -16.20 0.62 -30.00
CA PRO A 23 -16.56 0.82 -31.41
C PRO A 23 -15.77 -0.14 -32.31
N ALA A 24 -16.50 -0.64 -33.29
CA ALA A 24 -15.99 -1.48 -34.37
C ALA A 24 -14.90 -0.76 -35.18
N VAL A 25 -13.82 -1.49 -35.47
CA VAL A 25 -12.67 -1.01 -36.22
C VAL A 25 -12.96 -1.11 -37.71
N SER A 26 -12.93 0.02 -38.40
CA SER A 26 -12.75 0.10 -39.85
C SER A 26 -11.26 0.18 -40.16
N CYS A 27 -10.75 -0.79 -40.89
CA CYS A 27 -9.38 -0.80 -41.42
C CYS A 27 -9.21 0.26 -42.51
N THR A 28 -8.40 1.28 -42.27
CA THR A 28 -7.73 2.06 -43.29
C THR A 28 -6.22 2.04 -43.00
N SER A 29 -5.47 1.48 -43.91
CA SER A 29 -4.01 1.41 -43.91
C SER A 29 -3.39 2.80 -44.06
N GLN A 30 -2.72 3.29 -42.99
CA GLN A 30 -1.72 4.35 -43.09
C GLN A 30 -0.57 4.07 -42.15
N GLY A 31 0.65 4.34 -42.62
CA GLY A 31 1.97 4.07 -42.12
C GLY A 31 2.11 3.86 -40.58
N SER A 32 2.57 2.70 -40.22
CA SER A 32 2.83 2.30 -38.85
C SER A 32 4.02 3.04 -38.26
N HIS A 33 3.80 4.18 -37.61
CA HIS A 33 4.65 4.53 -36.49
C HIS A 33 4.30 3.53 -35.37
N HIS A 34 5.14 2.55 -35.13
CA HIS A 34 5.04 1.69 -33.95
C HIS A 34 5.28 2.55 -32.71
N GLU A 35 4.21 3.08 -32.14
CA GLU A 35 4.27 3.60 -30.76
C GLU A 35 4.64 2.42 -29.85
N SER A 36 5.78 2.51 -29.20
CA SER A 36 6.21 1.51 -28.20
C SER A 36 5.17 1.48 -27.09
N ARG A 37 4.52 0.33 -26.93
CA ARG A 37 3.44 0.18 -25.95
C ARG A 37 4.01 0.00 -24.54
N GLU A 38 3.50 0.77 -23.58
CA GLU A 38 3.82 0.60 -22.16
C GLU A 38 3.60 -0.85 -21.71
N PRO A 39 4.58 -1.49 -21.04
CA PRO A 39 4.41 -2.85 -20.53
C PRO A 39 3.28 -2.95 -19.52
N ALA A 40 2.47 -4.01 -19.61
CA ALA A 40 1.29 -4.21 -18.76
C ALA A 40 1.61 -4.24 -17.26
N TYR A 41 2.84 -4.57 -16.87
CA TYR A 41 3.23 -4.60 -15.45
C TYR A 41 3.23 -3.21 -14.80
N PHE A 42 3.39 -2.10 -15.53
CA PHE A 42 3.23 -0.76 -14.96
C PHE A 42 1.79 -0.53 -14.47
N GLN A 43 0.80 -1.06 -15.18
CA GLN A 43 -0.60 -0.97 -14.73
C GLN A 43 -0.84 -1.72 -13.43
N SER A 44 -0.05 -2.75 -13.12
CA SER A 44 -0.14 -3.47 -11.85
C SER A 44 0.39 -2.69 -10.65
N LEU A 45 1.06 -1.55 -10.87
CA LEU A 45 1.53 -0.63 -9.82
C LEU A 45 0.50 0.46 -9.47
N VAL A 46 -0.65 0.43 -10.10
CA VAL A 46 -1.74 1.36 -9.75
C VAL A 46 -2.40 0.91 -8.47
N SER A 47 -2.43 1.79 -7.48
CA SER A 47 -3.18 1.57 -6.25
C SER A 47 -4.67 1.53 -6.54
N GLN A 48 -5.35 0.50 -6.06
CA GLN A 48 -6.80 0.42 -6.11
C GLN A 48 -7.47 1.31 -5.05
N VAL A 49 -6.69 1.80 -4.08
CA VAL A 49 -7.17 2.67 -3.01
C VAL A 49 -7.38 4.10 -3.50
N ASN A 50 -6.40 4.67 -4.21
CA ASN A 50 -6.40 6.08 -4.57
C ASN A 50 -6.02 6.36 -6.04
N GLY A 51 -5.90 5.35 -6.87
CA GLY A 51 -5.62 5.50 -8.31
C GLY A 51 -4.21 5.99 -8.67
N LEU A 52 -3.38 6.36 -7.70
CA LEU A 52 -1.98 6.72 -7.89
C LEU A 52 -1.11 5.47 -8.02
N TYR A 53 0.12 5.62 -8.54
CA TYR A 53 1.09 4.55 -8.53
C TYR A 53 1.74 4.40 -7.15
N TYR A 54 1.99 3.16 -6.72
CA TYR A 54 2.73 2.86 -5.50
C TYR A 54 4.16 2.39 -5.80
N HIS A 55 5.06 2.54 -4.84
CA HIS A 55 6.43 2.07 -4.97
C HIS A 55 6.50 0.53 -4.98
N PRO A 56 7.16 -0.09 -5.98
CA PRO A 56 7.21 -1.55 -6.12
C PRO A 56 7.80 -2.29 -4.92
N PHE A 57 8.72 -1.66 -4.16
CA PHE A 57 9.30 -2.26 -2.96
C PHE A 57 8.28 -2.47 -1.83
N LEU A 58 7.13 -1.79 -1.88
CA LEU A 58 6.01 -2.06 -0.98
C LEU A 58 5.27 -3.35 -1.33
N ARG A 59 5.54 -3.91 -2.52
CA ARG A 59 4.86 -5.10 -3.01
C ARG A 59 5.38 -6.32 -2.28
N GLU A 60 4.57 -6.84 -1.40
CA GLU A 60 4.89 -8.07 -0.67
C GLU A 60 5.08 -9.24 -1.65
N GLU A 61 6.08 -10.08 -1.39
CA GLU A 61 6.30 -11.31 -2.17
C GLU A 61 5.25 -12.38 -1.89
N ARG A 62 4.57 -12.26 -0.75
CA ARG A 62 3.45 -13.10 -0.31
C ARG A 62 2.38 -12.25 0.36
N GLY A 63 1.15 -12.76 0.41
CA GLY A 63 0.08 -12.13 1.17
C GLY A 63 0.38 -12.15 2.68
N SER A 64 -0.11 -11.13 3.41
CA SER A 64 -0.01 -11.09 4.85
C SER A 64 -0.94 -12.12 5.52
N ALA A 65 -0.68 -12.45 6.79
CA ALA A 65 -1.58 -13.32 7.57
C ALA A 65 -2.99 -12.70 7.70
N GLU A 66 -3.07 -11.37 7.77
CA GLU A 66 -4.33 -10.62 7.82
C GLU A 66 -5.10 -10.75 6.50
N SER A 67 -4.46 -10.46 5.35
CA SER A 67 -5.12 -10.58 4.03
C SER A 67 -5.55 -12.02 3.76
N GLN A 68 -4.70 -12.99 4.12
CA GLN A 68 -5.03 -14.40 4.00
C GLN A 68 -6.21 -14.80 4.90
N SER A 69 -6.28 -14.29 6.12
CA SER A 69 -7.41 -14.50 7.05
C SER A 69 -8.72 -14.04 6.44
N TYR A 70 -8.77 -12.80 5.97
CA TYR A 70 -9.99 -12.25 5.36
C TYR A 70 -10.37 -12.98 4.07
N ALA A 71 -9.40 -13.31 3.21
CA ALA A 71 -9.66 -14.07 2.00
C ALA A 71 -10.34 -15.43 2.30
N LEU A 72 -9.85 -16.14 3.32
CA LEU A 72 -10.45 -17.43 3.74
C LEU A 72 -11.84 -17.27 4.37
N ARG A 73 -12.04 -16.23 5.19
CA ARG A 73 -13.37 -15.91 5.74
C ARG A 73 -14.36 -15.57 4.63
N ILE A 74 -13.97 -14.77 3.65
CA ILE A 74 -14.78 -14.45 2.47
C ILE A 74 -15.15 -15.75 1.72
N LEU A 75 -14.18 -16.62 1.47
CA LEU A 75 -14.45 -17.90 0.81
C LEU A 75 -15.44 -18.77 1.60
N ALA A 76 -15.31 -18.83 2.92
CA ALA A 76 -16.25 -19.54 3.78
C ALA A 76 -17.67 -18.98 3.66
N GLU A 77 -17.85 -17.66 3.72
CA GLU A 77 -19.14 -16.98 3.58
C GLU A 77 -19.77 -17.18 2.18
N THR A 78 -18.94 -17.25 1.13
CA THR A 78 -19.44 -17.48 -0.23
C THR A 78 -19.80 -18.94 -0.51
N GLY A 79 -19.56 -19.85 0.44
CA GLY A 79 -19.77 -21.30 0.29
C GLY A 79 -18.75 -21.97 -0.64
N ALA A 80 -17.71 -21.25 -1.04
CA ALA A 80 -16.61 -21.82 -1.81
C ALA A 80 -15.72 -22.65 -0.85
N LYS A 81 -15.39 -23.87 -1.24
CA LYS A 81 -14.41 -24.66 -0.47
C LYS A 81 -13.02 -24.03 -0.67
N PRO A 82 -12.38 -23.49 0.37
CA PRO A 82 -11.06 -22.93 0.23
C PRO A 82 -10.06 -24.05 -0.12
N LYS A 83 -9.56 -24.03 -1.34
CA LYS A 83 -8.36 -24.82 -1.68
C LYS A 83 -7.15 -24.05 -1.17
N VAL A 84 -6.80 -24.27 0.09
CA VAL A 84 -5.59 -23.67 0.65
C VAL A 84 -4.41 -24.53 0.26
N THR A 85 -3.59 -24.01 -0.65
CA THR A 85 -2.35 -24.66 -1.11
C THR A 85 -1.11 -24.01 -0.53
N VAL A 86 -1.22 -23.42 0.67
CA VAL A 86 -0.08 -22.80 1.35
C VAL A 86 0.86 -23.88 1.84
N GLY A 87 2.10 -23.89 1.31
CA GLY A 87 3.14 -24.83 1.71
C GLY A 87 3.63 -24.60 3.14
N ALA A 88 4.31 -25.59 3.72
CA ALA A 88 4.79 -25.52 5.10
C ALA A 88 5.72 -24.31 5.36
N THR A 89 6.60 -23.99 4.42
CA THR A 89 7.53 -22.84 4.50
C THR A 89 6.74 -21.51 4.54
N THR A 90 5.79 -21.33 3.64
CA THR A 90 4.92 -20.13 3.60
C THR A 90 4.08 -20.04 4.86
N ALA A 91 3.51 -21.13 5.35
CA ALA A 91 2.75 -21.17 6.60
C ALA A 91 3.60 -20.75 7.81
N ALA A 92 4.85 -21.22 7.89
CA ALA A 92 5.79 -20.82 8.94
C ALA A 92 6.15 -19.33 8.87
N ALA A 93 6.33 -18.79 7.65
CA ALA A 93 6.60 -17.38 7.43
C ALA A 93 5.41 -16.49 7.82
N LEU A 94 4.20 -16.83 7.37
CA LEU A 94 2.95 -16.14 7.76
C LEU A 94 2.78 -16.10 9.28
N ARG A 95 3.05 -17.24 9.95
CA ARG A 95 3.02 -17.32 11.41
C ARG A 95 4.04 -16.40 12.06
N SER A 96 5.30 -16.45 11.58
CA SER A 96 6.37 -15.60 12.13
C SER A 96 6.02 -14.11 12.03
N ASP A 97 5.54 -13.68 10.87
CA ASP A 97 5.21 -12.27 10.63
C ASP A 97 3.99 -11.82 11.43
N ALA A 98 2.96 -12.65 11.53
CA ALA A 98 1.78 -12.37 12.34
C ALA A 98 2.14 -12.16 13.82
N LEU A 99 2.99 -13.03 14.38
CA LEU A 99 3.37 -12.98 15.79
C LEU A 99 4.31 -11.83 16.13
N LYS A 100 5.07 -11.30 15.16
CA LYS A 100 5.84 -10.05 15.33
C LYS A 100 4.94 -8.83 15.52
N THR A 101 3.76 -8.84 14.90
CA THR A 101 2.83 -7.71 14.95
C THR A 101 2.08 -7.66 16.28
N SER A 102 1.57 -8.80 16.75
CA SER A 102 0.79 -8.90 17.99
C SER A 102 0.70 -10.37 18.43
N ALA A 103 0.77 -10.61 19.72
CA ALA A 103 0.66 -11.95 20.27
C ALA A 103 -0.75 -12.55 20.10
N LEU A 104 -1.81 -11.76 20.30
CA LEU A 104 -3.20 -12.20 20.22
C LEU A 104 -3.78 -12.01 18.82
N TRP A 105 -3.70 -10.82 18.25
CA TRP A 105 -4.23 -10.56 16.91
C TRP A 105 -3.48 -11.34 15.82
N GLY A 106 -2.16 -11.54 15.97
CA GLY A 106 -1.42 -12.38 15.05
C GLY A 106 -1.96 -13.81 15.03
N ARG A 107 -2.27 -14.39 16.20
CA ARG A 107 -2.88 -15.72 16.28
C ARG A 107 -4.32 -15.74 15.76
N TYR A 108 -5.09 -14.69 16.02
CA TYR A 108 -6.45 -14.54 15.48
C TYR A 108 -6.48 -14.58 13.96
N TRP A 109 -5.55 -13.91 13.28
CA TRP A 109 -5.45 -13.97 11.82
C TRP A 109 -5.05 -15.35 11.29
N LEU A 110 -4.42 -16.19 12.11
CA LEU A 110 -4.05 -17.56 11.73
C LEU A 110 -5.20 -18.58 11.92
N VAL A 111 -6.29 -18.20 12.62
CA VAL A 111 -7.44 -19.10 12.86
C VAL A 111 -8.04 -19.63 11.55
N PRO A 112 -8.39 -18.83 10.55
CA PRO A 112 -8.98 -19.35 9.31
C PRO A 112 -8.04 -20.28 8.52
N LEU A 113 -6.73 -20.07 8.59
CA LEU A 113 -5.73 -20.96 7.99
C LEU A 113 -5.78 -22.35 8.66
N ARG A 114 -5.87 -22.39 9.99
CA ARG A 114 -6.04 -23.63 10.73
C ARG A 114 -7.35 -24.35 10.38
N GLU A 115 -8.45 -23.63 10.35
CA GLU A 115 -9.77 -24.16 9.97
C GLU A 115 -9.78 -24.71 8.55
N ALA A 116 -9.00 -24.09 7.64
CA ALA A 116 -8.81 -24.57 6.28
C ALA A 116 -7.82 -25.74 6.16
N GLY A 117 -7.35 -26.30 7.28
CA GLY A 117 -6.51 -27.50 7.32
C GLY A 117 -4.99 -27.28 7.40
N VAL A 118 -4.51 -26.03 7.51
CA VAL A 118 -3.08 -25.72 7.69
C VAL A 118 -2.73 -25.81 9.17
N SER A 119 -2.62 -27.03 9.69
CA SER A 119 -2.46 -27.30 11.13
C SER A 119 -1.15 -26.75 11.74
N ALA A 120 -0.13 -26.51 10.92
CA ALA A 120 1.18 -26.02 11.37
C ALA A 120 1.16 -24.55 11.85
N VAL A 121 0.13 -23.77 11.52
CA VAL A 121 0.08 -22.33 11.86
C VAL A 121 -0.31 -22.05 13.31
N LEU A 122 -1.13 -22.91 13.93
CA LEU A 122 -1.54 -22.82 15.35
C LEU A 122 -1.47 -24.20 16.02
N GLY A 123 -0.66 -24.33 17.06
CA GLY A 123 -0.43 -25.55 17.79
C GLY A 123 -0.73 -25.44 19.28
N ARG A 124 -0.39 -26.52 20.04
CA ARG A 124 -0.58 -26.55 21.52
C ARG A 124 0.20 -25.45 22.25
N GLY A 125 1.40 -25.07 21.75
CA GLY A 125 2.19 -24.00 22.35
C GLY A 125 1.49 -22.64 22.26
N ASP A 126 0.76 -22.38 21.17
CA ASP A 126 0.06 -21.11 20.99
C ASP A 126 -1.05 -20.90 22.02
N THR A 127 -1.77 -21.97 22.37
CA THR A 127 -2.82 -21.89 23.40
C THR A 127 -2.25 -21.63 24.79
N GLN A 128 -1.12 -22.25 25.13
CA GLN A 128 -0.43 -21.97 26.39
C GLN A 128 0.05 -20.52 26.46
N ASP A 129 0.52 -19.97 25.34
CA ASP A 129 0.93 -18.57 25.30
C ASP A 129 -0.26 -17.61 25.39
N VAL A 130 -1.40 -17.93 24.79
CA VAL A 130 -2.65 -17.16 24.95
C VAL A 130 -3.12 -17.19 26.41
N GLU A 131 -3.11 -18.37 27.06
CA GLU A 131 -3.48 -18.51 28.46
C GLU A 131 -2.62 -17.65 29.41
N LYS A 132 -1.30 -17.50 29.13
CA LYS A 132 -0.39 -16.62 29.90
C LYS A 132 -0.77 -15.13 29.82
N LEU A 133 -1.46 -14.73 28.77
CA LEU A 133 -1.91 -13.34 28.58
C LEU A 133 -3.24 -13.03 29.30
N ARG A 134 -3.87 -14.06 29.89
CA ARG A 134 -5.07 -13.88 30.69
C ARG A 134 -4.74 -13.32 32.06
N THR A 135 -5.47 -12.29 32.43
CA THR A 135 -5.33 -11.69 33.77
C THR A 135 -6.24 -12.38 34.79
N GLY A 136 -5.89 -12.30 36.07
CA GLY A 136 -6.76 -12.79 37.16
C GLY A 136 -8.09 -12.02 37.29
N LYS A 137 -8.29 -10.96 36.50
CA LYS A 137 -9.50 -10.12 36.49
C LYS A 137 -10.50 -10.50 35.40
N GLY A 138 -10.16 -11.50 34.56
CA GLY A 138 -11.05 -12.09 33.57
C GLY A 138 -10.92 -11.55 32.15
N TRP A 139 -9.97 -10.66 31.83
CA TRP A 139 -9.67 -10.23 30.47
C TRP A 139 -8.29 -10.67 30.03
N TYR A 140 -8.01 -10.56 28.73
CA TYR A 140 -6.70 -10.77 28.15
C TYR A 140 -6.01 -9.44 27.84
N GLU A 141 -4.70 -9.38 27.96
CA GLU A 141 -3.88 -8.21 27.60
C GLU A 141 -2.80 -8.63 26.61
N ASP A 142 -2.64 -7.87 25.53
CA ASP A 142 -1.54 -8.03 24.59
C ASP A 142 -0.45 -6.99 24.89
N PRO A 143 0.71 -7.38 25.43
CA PRO A 143 1.77 -6.45 25.79
C PRO A 143 2.30 -5.64 24.61
N ALA A 144 2.22 -6.19 23.39
CA ALA A 144 2.70 -5.52 22.17
C ALA A 144 1.84 -4.30 21.80
N LEU A 145 0.57 -4.27 22.25
CA LEU A 145 -0.35 -3.18 21.92
C LEU A 145 -0.32 -2.05 22.96
N GLY A 146 0.18 -2.31 24.17
CA GLY A 146 0.27 -1.32 25.24
C GLY A 146 -1.08 -0.73 25.69
N GLU A 147 -2.20 -1.28 25.23
CA GLU A 147 -3.54 -0.76 25.46
C GLU A 147 -4.04 -1.11 26.87
N LYS A 148 -4.34 -0.06 27.64
CA LYS A 148 -4.89 -0.18 29.00
C LYS A 148 -6.37 0.18 29.08
N SER A 149 -7.00 0.55 27.96
CA SER A 149 -8.42 0.87 27.87
C SER A 149 -9.29 -0.39 27.91
N ASP A 150 -10.54 -0.26 28.33
CA ASP A 150 -11.49 -1.37 28.30
C ASP A 150 -11.81 -1.80 26.85
N GLU A 151 -11.78 -0.87 25.88
CA GLU A 151 -11.91 -1.17 24.46
C GLU A 151 -10.76 -2.08 23.96
N GLY A 152 -9.51 -1.75 24.29
CA GLY A 152 -8.34 -2.55 23.92
C GLY A 152 -8.36 -3.93 24.57
N ARG A 153 -8.74 -4.01 25.85
CA ARG A 153 -8.91 -5.28 26.56
C ARG A 153 -10.03 -6.14 25.98
N LEU A 154 -11.13 -5.52 25.56
CA LEU A 154 -12.24 -6.21 24.91
C LEU A 154 -11.80 -6.83 23.57
N GLY A 155 -11.09 -6.07 22.72
CA GLY A 155 -10.53 -6.57 21.48
C GLY A 155 -9.52 -7.72 21.70
N ALA A 156 -8.60 -7.58 22.67
CA ALA A 156 -7.65 -8.62 23.04
C ALA A 156 -8.36 -9.88 23.55
N THR A 157 -9.41 -9.72 24.37
CA THR A 157 -10.21 -10.85 24.89
C THR A 157 -10.97 -11.55 23.76
N TRP A 158 -11.55 -10.80 22.84
CA TRP A 158 -12.20 -11.38 21.68
C TRP A 158 -11.21 -12.22 20.84
N ALA A 159 -10.06 -11.66 20.48
CA ALA A 159 -9.04 -12.38 19.72
C ALA A 159 -8.59 -13.67 20.45
N ALA A 160 -8.36 -13.61 21.75
CA ALA A 160 -7.99 -14.77 22.56
C ALA A 160 -9.08 -15.86 22.56
N LEU A 161 -10.34 -15.51 22.80
CA LEU A 161 -11.44 -16.47 22.83
C LEU A 161 -11.69 -17.13 21.47
N GLU A 162 -11.51 -16.42 20.35
CA GLU A 162 -11.57 -17.01 19.00
C GLU A 162 -10.45 -18.02 18.79
N VAL A 163 -9.21 -17.72 19.20
CA VAL A 163 -8.08 -18.66 19.13
C VAL A 163 -8.35 -19.90 19.98
N GLU A 164 -8.81 -19.73 21.21
CA GLU A 164 -9.14 -20.84 22.11
C GLU A 164 -10.30 -21.69 21.59
N ALA A 165 -11.32 -21.09 20.97
CA ALA A 165 -12.41 -21.80 20.32
C ALA A 165 -11.90 -22.65 19.15
N ALA A 166 -11.14 -22.06 18.24
CA ALA A 166 -10.57 -22.71 17.07
C ALA A 166 -9.59 -23.85 17.42
N THR A 167 -8.91 -23.75 18.56
CA THR A 167 -7.99 -24.78 19.03
C THR A 167 -8.66 -25.83 19.94
N GLY A 168 -9.93 -25.66 20.29
CA GLY A 168 -10.69 -26.53 21.17
C GLY A 168 -10.30 -26.44 22.66
N THR A 169 -9.55 -25.41 23.05
CA THR A 169 -9.14 -25.21 24.45
C THR A 169 -10.17 -24.40 25.25
N LEU A 170 -10.99 -23.60 24.60
CA LEU A 170 -12.05 -22.84 25.26
C LEU A 170 -12.99 -23.70 26.11
N THR A 171 -13.29 -24.93 25.66
CA THR A 171 -14.11 -25.88 26.42
C THR A 171 -13.43 -26.36 27.69
N LYS A 172 -12.09 -26.35 27.73
CA LYS A 172 -11.24 -26.82 28.84
C LYS A 172 -10.92 -25.73 29.86
N LEU A 173 -11.25 -24.48 29.57
CA LEU A 173 -11.06 -23.40 30.53
C LEU A 173 -11.80 -23.69 31.84
N PRO A 174 -11.17 -23.46 33.00
CA PRO A 174 -11.82 -23.61 34.30
C PRO A 174 -13.12 -22.81 34.39
N ALA A 175 -14.11 -23.38 35.05
CA ALA A 175 -15.41 -22.71 35.21
C ALA A 175 -15.29 -21.35 35.92
N ALA A 176 -14.36 -21.23 36.88
CA ALA A 176 -14.08 -19.97 37.58
C ALA A 176 -13.56 -18.88 36.62
N ASP A 177 -12.69 -19.26 35.68
CA ASP A 177 -12.12 -18.34 34.70
C ASP A 177 -13.15 -17.87 33.68
N LYS A 178 -13.99 -18.79 33.17
CA LYS A 178 -15.14 -18.45 32.33
C LYS A 178 -16.12 -17.50 33.04
N ALA A 179 -16.36 -17.73 34.34
CA ALA A 179 -17.23 -16.89 35.15
C ALA A 179 -16.61 -15.50 35.36
N ALA A 180 -15.29 -15.42 35.63
CA ALA A 180 -14.60 -14.13 35.78
C ALA A 180 -14.66 -13.30 34.49
N THR A 181 -14.38 -13.94 33.33
CA THR A 181 -14.47 -13.27 32.03
C THR A 181 -15.91 -12.83 31.74
N ALA A 182 -16.89 -13.71 31.91
CA ALA A 182 -18.30 -13.35 31.70
C ALA A 182 -18.78 -12.25 32.64
N GLY A 183 -18.35 -12.24 33.91
CA GLY A 183 -18.66 -11.18 34.86
C GLY A 183 -18.06 -9.83 34.51
N TRP A 184 -16.84 -9.81 33.96
CA TRP A 184 -16.23 -8.58 33.44
C TRP A 184 -16.97 -8.06 32.20
N LEU A 185 -17.27 -8.94 31.21
CA LEU A 185 -18.05 -8.59 30.02
C LEU A 185 -19.45 -8.05 30.39
N GLY A 186 -20.10 -8.66 31.38
CA GLY A 186 -21.40 -8.18 31.90
C GLY A 186 -21.34 -6.74 32.41
N ARG A 187 -20.31 -6.39 33.18
CA ARG A 187 -20.14 -5.01 33.66
C ARG A 187 -19.92 -4.01 32.50
N LEU A 188 -19.19 -4.39 31.47
CA LEU A 188 -19.04 -3.55 30.27
C LEU A 188 -20.36 -3.38 29.52
N ALA A 189 -21.17 -4.44 29.45
CA ALA A 189 -22.48 -4.41 28.79
C ALA A 189 -23.49 -3.48 29.49
N ASP A 190 -23.35 -3.27 30.80
CA ASP A 190 -24.17 -2.33 31.59
C ASP A 190 -23.79 -0.86 31.35
N GLY A 191 -22.59 -0.59 30.80
CA GLY A 191 -22.01 0.73 30.56
C GLY A 191 -22.54 1.49 29.33
N ARG A 192 -23.59 1.00 28.64
CA ARG A 192 -24.09 1.56 27.37
C ARG A 192 -23.01 1.60 26.27
N PRO A 193 -22.46 0.46 25.87
CA PRO A 193 -21.41 0.39 24.86
C PRO A 193 -21.88 0.91 23.50
N ARG A 194 -20.94 1.38 22.71
CA ARG A 194 -21.16 1.67 21.29
C ARG A 194 -21.45 0.37 20.52
N LEU A 195 -21.90 0.47 19.29
CA LEU A 195 -22.31 -0.70 18.49
C LEU A 195 -21.16 -1.69 18.22
N ASP A 196 -19.95 -1.20 17.96
CA ASP A 196 -18.74 -2.00 17.78
C ASP A 196 -18.35 -2.76 19.07
N GLU A 197 -18.40 -2.06 20.22
CA GLU A 197 -18.18 -2.66 21.54
C GLU A 197 -19.27 -3.69 21.86
N ALA A 198 -20.53 -3.37 21.56
CA ALA A 198 -21.67 -4.28 21.80
C ALA A 198 -21.55 -5.56 20.97
N ALA A 199 -21.10 -5.47 19.71
CA ALA A 199 -20.84 -6.62 18.86
C ALA A 199 -19.73 -7.52 19.42
N ALA A 200 -18.60 -6.90 19.85
CA ALA A 200 -17.50 -7.64 20.47
C ALA A 200 -17.92 -8.31 21.78
N LEU A 201 -18.67 -7.61 22.65
CA LEU A 201 -19.23 -8.15 23.90
C LEU A 201 -20.15 -9.35 23.62
N ALA A 202 -21.09 -9.21 22.68
CA ALA A 202 -22.00 -10.27 22.30
C ALA A 202 -21.25 -11.51 21.77
N ARG A 203 -20.25 -11.29 20.93
CA ARG A 203 -19.43 -12.38 20.38
C ARG A 203 -18.64 -13.10 21.48
N CYS A 204 -18.01 -12.37 22.39
CA CYS A 204 -17.31 -12.97 23.53
C CYS A 204 -18.25 -13.78 24.44
N LEU A 205 -19.44 -13.24 24.77
CA LEU A 205 -20.45 -13.96 25.55
C LEU A 205 -20.94 -15.22 24.84
N HIS A 206 -21.21 -15.14 23.54
CA HIS A 206 -21.60 -16.28 22.71
C HIS A 206 -20.54 -17.40 22.74
N LEU A 207 -19.28 -17.06 22.55
CA LEU A 207 -18.16 -18.02 22.62
C LEU A 207 -18.07 -18.70 24.00
N LEU A 208 -18.34 -17.98 25.07
CA LEU A 208 -18.39 -18.53 26.42
C LEU A 208 -19.68 -19.35 26.72
N GLY A 209 -20.59 -19.48 25.76
CA GLY A 209 -21.88 -20.14 25.93
C GLY A 209 -22.83 -19.37 26.87
N LYS A 210 -22.71 -18.03 26.93
CA LYS A 210 -23.55 -17.15 27.73
C LYS A 210 -24.59 -16.43 26.87
N SER A 211 -25.76 -16.16 27.45
CA SER A 211 -26.78 -15.36 26.78
C SER A 211 -26.33 -13.91 26.61
N VAL A 212 -26.62 -13.32 25.46
CA VAL A 212 -26.36 -11.91 25.19
C VAL A 212 -27.46 -11.07 25.85
N PRO A 213 -27.11 -10.02 26.66
CA PRO A 213 -28.08 -9.14 27.30
C PRO A 213 -29.04 -8.47 26.32
N GLY A 214 -30.33 -8.37 26.70
CA GLY A 214 -31.35 -7.71 25.89
C GLY A 214 -31.06 -6.23 25.61
N SER A 215 -30.37 -5.54 26.53
CA SER A 215 -29.92 -4.16 26.37
C SER A 215 -28.99 -3.98 25.15
N LEU A 216 -28.09 -4.91 24.88
CA LEU A 216 -27.23 -4.89 23.70
C LEU A 216 -28.01 -5.14 22.40
N THR A 217 -28.89 -6.14 22.41
CA THR A 217 -29.65 -6.53 21.20
C THR A 217 -30.77 -5.56 20.83
N SER A 218 -31.08 -4.60 21.70
CA SER A 218 -32.04 -3.52 21.44
C SER A 218 -31.43 -2.31 20.76
N LEU A 219 -30.12 -2.31 20.50
CA LEU A 219 -29.48 -1.26 19.72
C LEU A 219 -30.09 -1.18 18.33
N ALA A 220 -30.34 0.04 17.86
CA ALA A 220 -30.97 0.29 16.58
C ALA A 220 -30.09 -0.16 15.42
N ALA A 221 -30.71 -0.72 14.38
CA ALA A 221 -30.03 -0.96 13.12
C ALA A 221 -29.54 0.39 12.53
N PRO A 222 -28.34 0.44 11.93
CA PRO A 222 -27.88 1.61 11.21
C PRO A 222 -28.83 2.00 10.08
N ASP A 223 -29.04 3.30 9.90
CA ASP A 223 -29.82 3.80 8.76
C ASP A 223 -29.02 3.71 7.47
N THR A 224 -29.30 2.71 6.66
CA THR A 224 -28.66 2.46 5.37
C THR A 224 -29.37 3.15 4.20
N SER A 225 -30.44 3.94 4.45
CA SER A 225 -31.07 4.77 3.43
C SER A 225 -30.04 5.73 2.84
N ARG A 226 -30.08 5.90 1.51
CA ARG A 226 -29.15 6.75 0.77
C ARG A 226 -27.66 6.37 0.93
N PHE A 227 -27.34 5.09 1.19
CA PHE A 227 -25.96 4.64 1.30
C PHE A 227 -25.09 5.09 0.12
N THR A 228 -25.58 4.95 -1.11
CA THR A 228 -24.86 5.31 -2.35
C THR A 228 -24.69 6.82 -2.55
N GLU A 229 -25.48 7.65 -1.88
CA GLU A 229 -25.42 9.11 -1.95
C GLU A 229 -24.46 9.72 -0.92
N ARG A 230 -24.00 8.92 0.06
CA ARG A 230 -23.12 9.40 1.13
C ARG A 230 -21.68 9.52 0.67
N PRO A 231 -20.90 10.45 1.25
CA PRO A 231 -19.46 10.50 1.07
C PRO A 231 -18.78 9.19 1.49
N ASP A 232 -17.64 8.89 0.93
CA ASP A 232 -16.91 7.63 1.12
C ASP A 232 -16.64 7.27 2.57
N LYS A 233 -16.19 8.26 3.35
CA LYS A 233 -15.93 8.10 4.78
C LYS A 233 -17.18 7.67 5.55
N GLU A 234 -18.33 8.25 5.21
CA GLU A 234 -19.60 7.89 5.84
C GLU A 234 -20.06 6.50 5.39
N ARG A 235 -19.82 6.13 4.12
CA ARG A 235 -20.10 4.79 3.61
C ARG A 235 -19.27 3.72 4.31
N ALA A 236 -17.96 3.97 4.50
CA ALA A 236 -17.08 3.05 5.21
C ALA A 236 -17.50 2.87 6.68
N ALA A 237 -17.82 3.96 7.37
CA ALA A 237 -18.34 3.89 8.73
C ALA A 237 -19.68 3.15 8.82
N LEU A 238 -20.59 3.41 7.87
CA LEU A 238 -21.88 2.74 7.82
C LEU A 238 -21.79 1.24 7.49
N LEU A 239 -20.81 0.85 6.67
CA LEU A 239 -20.49 -0.55 6.40
C LEU A 239 -20.01 -1.25 7.68
N GLU A 240 -19.08 -0.63 8.41
CA GLU A 240 -18.56 -1.12 9.69
C GLU A 240 -19.68 -1.24 10.74
N ASP A 241 -20.50 -0.21 10.89
CA ASP A 241 -21.64 -0.22 11.82
C ASP A 241 -22.66 -1.31 11.47
N THR A 242 -22.95 -1.49 10.17
CA THR A 242 -23.90 -2.54 9.75
C THR A 242 -23.33 -3.93 9.97
N TYR A 243 -22.05 -4.14 9.71
CA TYR A 243 -21.36 -5.39 10.03
C TYR A 243 -21.43 -5.70 11.54
N ASN A 244 -21.13 -4.71 12.38
CA ASN A 244 -21.21 -4.84 13.83
C ASN A 244 -22.64 -5.15 14.30
N TYR A 245 -23.65 -4.50 13.71
CA TYR A 245 -25.04 -4.81 14.00
C TYR A 245 -25.40 -6.27 13.63
N VAL A 246 -25.00 -6.74 12.47
CA VAL A 246 -25.23 -8.13 12.03
C VAL A 246 -24.54 -9.10 12.99
N LEU A 247 -23.27 -8.91 13.31
CA LEU A 247 -22.51 -9.74 14.23
C LEU A 247 -23.16 -9.80 15.64
N LEU A 248 -23.66 -8.66 16.12
CA LEU A 248 -24.38 -8.56 17.38
C LEU A 248 -25.66 -9.44 17.37
N GLN A 249 -26.48 -9.30 16.32
CA GLN A 249 -27.75 -10.06 16.23
C GLN A 249 -27.50 -11.57 16.09
N GLU A 250 -26.55 -11.97 15.24
CA GLU A 250 -26.17 -13.38 15.07
C GLU A 250 -25.60 -13.99 16.34
N SER A 251 -24.73 -13.26 17.07
CA SER A 251 -24.19 -13.71 18.36
C SER A 251 -25.28 -13.91 19.41
N ALA A 252 -26.39 -13.18 19.29
CA ALA A 252 -27.57 -13.34 20.14
C ALA A 252 -28.59 -14.38 19.63
N GLY A 253 -28.30 -15.07 18.54
CA GLY A 253 -29.21 -16.02 17.91
C GLY A 253 -30.45 -15.40 17.26
N LYS A 254 -30.34 -14.12 16.86
CA LYS A 254 -31.40 -13.33 16.21
C LYS A 254 -31.11 -13.12 14.75
N GLU A 255 -32.14 -13.04 13.92
CA GLU A 255 -32.02 -12.69 12.52
C GLU A 255 -31.83 -11.18 12.35
N PRO A 256 -30.74 -10.72 11.68
CA PRO A 256 -30.51 -9.30 11.50
C PRO A 256 -31.44 -8.72 10.43
N ARG A 257 -31.93 -7.48 10.68
CA ARG A 257 -32.76 -6.75 9.71
C ARG A 257 -31.87 -5.81 8.91
N VAL A 258 -31.54 -6.20 7.66
CA VAL A 258 -30.72 -5.40 6.75
C VAL A 258 -31.37 -5.27 5.38
N ASP A 259 -31.20 -4.11 4.72
CA ASP A 259 -31.69 -3.90 3.36
C ASP A 259 -30.77 -4.58 2.36
N ARG A 260 -31.16 -5.77 1.94
CA ARG A 260 -30.43 -6.57 0.96
C ARG A 260 -30.10 -5.83 -0.34
N LYS A 261 -31.02 -5.01 -0.85
CA LYS A 261 -30.87 -4.34 -2.15
C LYS A 261 -29.73 -3.31 -2.12
N THR A 262 -29.69 -2.51 -1.08
CA THR A 262 -28.61 -1.52 -0.86
C THR A 262 -27.23 -2.19 -0.87
N TRP A 263 -27.06 -3.29 -0.14
CA TRP A 263 -25.79 -3.98 -0.04
C TRP A 263 -25.39 -4.76 -1.30
N GLN A 264 -26.37 -5.28 -2.06
CA GLN A 264 -26.11 -5.85 -3.39
C GLN A 264 -25.60 -4.81 -4.38
N GLN A 265 -26.16 -3.60 -4.36
CA GLN A 265 -25.67 -2.49 -5.17
C GLN A 265 -24.26 -2.08 -4.73
N ALA A 266 -24.01 -1.96 -3.43
CA ALA A 266 -22.69 -1.68 -2.90
C ALA A 266 -21.65 -2.70 -3.37
N LEU A 267 -21.95 -4.00 -3.33
CA LEU A 267 -21.05 -5.04 -3.82
C LEU A 267 -20.79 -4.91 -5.32
N SER A 268 -21.82 -4.73 -6.14
CA SER A 268 -21.67 -4.68 -7.60
C SER A 268 -20.79 -3.53 -8.08
N HIS A 269 -20.78 -2.40 -7.36
CA HIS A 269 -19.99 -1.23 -7.73
C HIS A 269 -18.55 -1.24 -7.16
N ASN A 270 -18.32 -1.94 -6.05
CA ASN A 270 -17.10 -1.75 -5.27
C ASN A 270 -16.24 -3.01 -5.08
N VAL A 271 -16.59 -4.13 -5.71
CA VAL A 271 -15.86 -5.41 -5.55
C VAL A 271 -14.36 -5.28 -5.81
N GLY A 272 -13.96 -4.41 -6.73
CA GLY A 272 -12.55 -4.19 -7.11
C GLY A 272 -11.78 -3.23 -6.22
N SER A 273 -12.47 -2.31 -5.51
CA SER A 273 -11.86 -1.21 -4.78
C SER A 273 -11.82 -1.40 -3.26
N LEU A 274 -12.67 -2.27 -2.70
CA LEU A 274 -12.69 -2.58 -1.27
C LEU A 274 -11.43 -3.32 -0.83
N ASP A 275 -10.88 -2.99 0.34
CA ASP A 275 -9.92 -3.86 1.00
C ASP A 275 -10.61 -5.14 1.51
N TYR A 276 -9.83 -6.13 1.93
CA TYR A 276 -10.41 -7.44 2.24
C TYR A 276 -11.20 -7.44 3.55
N ASP A 277 -10.94 -6.57 4.50
CA ASP A 277 -11.74 -6.44 5.72
C ASP A 277 -13.13 -5.86 5.39
N GLN A 278 -13.18 -4.82 4.55
CA GLN A 278 -14.41 -4.23 4.06
C GLN A 278 -15.20 -5.20 3.16
N LEU A 279 -14.49 -5.91 2.27
CA LEU A 279 -15.10 -6.90 1.40
C LEU A 279 -15.69 -8.06 2.21
N TYR A 280 -14.98 -8.51 3.26
CA TYR A 280 -15.50 -9.50 4.20
C TYR A 280 -16.77 -9.00 4.91
N SER A 281 -16.72 -7.78 5.45
CA SER A 281 -17.87 -7.16 6.11
C SER A 281 -19.08 -7.10 5.19
N LEU A 282 -18.90 -6.69 3.93
CA LEU A 282 -19.97 -6.61 2.95
C LEU A 282 -20.55 -7.98 2.56
N VAL A 283 -19.68 -8.97 2.36
CA VAL A 283 -20.08 -10.35 2.04
C VAL A 283 -20.85 -10.97 3.22
N HIS A 284 -20.38 -10.76 4.45
CA HIS A 284 -21.04 -11.24 5.67
C HIS A 284 -22.45 -10.64 5.85
N ILE A 285 -22.59 -9.32 5.69
CA ILE A 285 -23.90 -8.63 5.70
C ILE A 285 -24.85 -9.23 4.66
N LEU A 286 -24.37 -9.44 3.44
CA LEU A 286 -25.18 -9.99 2.36
C LEU A 286 -25.55 -11.45 2.60
N ARG A 287 -24.66 -12.23 3.21
CA ARG A 287 -24.94 -13.61 3.61
C ARG A 287 -26.04 -13.67 4.67
N ALA A 288 -25.93 -12.84 5.69
CA ALA A 288 -26.96 -12.69 6.74
C ALA A 288 -28.31 -12.21 6.18
N ALA A 289 -28.30 -11.41 5.10
CA ALA A 289 -29.49 -10.99 4.37
C ALA A 289 -30.07 -12.08 3.42
N GLY A 290 -29.56 -13.30 3.47
CA GLY A 290 -30.07 -14.45 2.70
C GLY A 290 -29.63 -14.49 1.23
N ASN A 291 -28.51 -13.87 0.85
CA ASN A 291 -27.98 -13.99 -0.50
C ASN A 291 -27.45 -15.41 -0.80
N SER A 292 -27.71 -15.89 -2.01
CA SER A 292 -27.19 -17.16 -2.50
C SER A 292 -25.71 -17.05 -2.93
N ASN A 293 -25.01 -18.19 -2.96
CA ASN A 293 -23.60 -18.28 -3.35
C ASN A 293 -23.31 -17.69 -4.75
N GLY A 294 -24.25 -17.75 -5.68
CA GLY A 294 -24.11 -17.18 -7.02
C GLY A 294 -23.92 -15.65 -7.05
N ALA A 295 -24.41 -14.94 -6.03
CA ALA A 295 -24.25 -13.50 -5.91
C ALA A 295 -22.77 -13.07 -5.67
N PHE A 296 -21.92 -14.00 -5.23
CA PHE A 296 -20.53 -13.73 -4.85
C PHE A 296 -19.50 -14.15 -5.91
N SER A 297 -19.92 -14.48 -7.13
CA SER A 297 -19.02 -14.95 -8.19
C SER A 297 -17.92 -13.92 -8.57
N ALA A 298 -18.23 -12.63 -8.50
CA ALA A 298 -17.24 -11.56 -8.75
C ALA A 298 -16.18 -11.51 -7.64
N VAL A 299 -16.62 -11.73 -6.39
CA VAL A 299 -15.71 -11.74 -5.21
C VAL A 299 -14.74 -12.93 -5.29
N THR A 300 -15.26 -14.13 -5.54
CA THR A 300 -14.42 -15.34 -5.66
C THR A 300 -13.44 -15.22 -6.82
N ARG A 301 -13.86 -14.63 -7.95
CA ARG A 301 -12.98 -14.35 -9.09
C ARG A 301 -11.85 -13.38 -8.72
N ARG A 302 -12.15 -12.30 -7.99
CA ARG A 302 -11.13 -11.37 -7.50
C ARG A 302 -10.09 -12.10 -6.64
N LEU A 303 -10.52 -12.90 -5.67
CA LEU A 303 -9.60 -13.65 -4.81
C LEU A 303 -8.70 -14.62 -5.59
N GLU A 304 -9.24 -15.27 -6.64
CA GLU A 304 -8.44 -16.12 -7.51
C GLU A 304 -7.44 -15.34 -8.38
N GLN A 305 -7.79 -14.15 -8.84
CA GLN A 305 -6.89 -13.27 -9.59
C GLN A 305 -5.74 -12.73 -8.73
N GLU A 306 -6.00 -12.52 -7.44
CA GLU A 306 -5.00 -12.03 -6.47
C GLU A 306 -4.21 -13.17 -5.80
N ARG A 307 -4.46 -14.42 -6.18
CA ARG A 307 -3.70 -15.58 -5.67
C ARG A 307 -2.27 -15.55 -6.19
N MET A 308 -1.32 -15.70 -5.27
CA MET A 308 0.10 -15.74 -5.55
C MET A 308 0.58 -17.19 -5.75
N GLN A 309 1.81 -17.33 -6.28
CA GLN A 309 2.40 -18.65 -6.58
C GLN A 309 2.59 -19.52 -5.33
N ASP A 310 2.82 -18.91 -4.18
CA ASP A 310 2.98 -19.58 -2.89
C ASP A 310 1.63 -19.98 -2.24
N GLY A 311 0.52 -19.72 -2.93
CA GLY A 311 -0.84 -20.03 -2.48
C GLY A 311 -1.46 -18.99 -1.58
N THR A 312 -0.74 -17.93 -1.21
CA THR A 312 -1.32 -16.79 -0.46
C THR A 312 -2.15 -15.90 -1.39
N VAL A 313 -2.97 -15.03 -0.79
CA VAL A 313 -3.76 -14.03 -1.51
C VAL A 313 -3.25 -12.65 -1.12
N ARG A 314 -2.88 -11.85 -2.12
CA ARG A 314 -2.47 -10.46 -1.94
C ARG A 314 -3.70 -9.58 -1.87
N ASP A 315 -3.72 -8.64 -0.92
CA ASP A 315 -4.70 -7.56 -0.91
C ASP A 315 -4.12 -6.32 -1.62
N PRO A 316 -4.51 -6.04 -2.88
CA PRO A 316 -3.98 -4.92 -3.63
C PRO A 316 -4.37 -3.55 -3.02
N SER A 317 -5.38 -3.49 -2.17
CA SER A 317 -5.77 -2.27 -1.47
C SER A 317 -4.80 -1.87 -0.36
N SER A 318 -3.92 -2.79 0.08
CA SER A 318 -2.88 -2.49 1.07
C SER A 318 -1.78 -1.58 0.53
N TYR A 319 -1.69 -1.40 -0.80
CA TYR A 319 -0.68 -0.57 -1.46
C TYR A 319 -1.21 0.83 -1.76
N LEU A 320 -0.87 1.78 -0.90
CA LEU A 320 -1.24 3.18 -1.11
C LEU A 320 -0.31 3.81 -2.16
N GLY A 321 -0.91 4.35 -3.22
CA GLY A 321 -0.19 5.12 -4.23
C GLY A 321 0.22 6.49 -3.69
N THR A 322 1.36 7.01 -4.18
CA THR A 322 1.90 8.31 -3.80
C THR A 322 2.15 9.20 -5.00
N PRO A 323 2.08 10.54 -4.85
CA PRO A 323 2.46 11.45 -5.91
C PRO A 323 3.89 11.23 -6.39
N ASP A 324 4.82 10.95 -5.48
CA ASP A 324 6.22 10.67 -5.78
C ASP A 324 6.41 9.44 -6.68
N ALA A 325 5.83 8.29 -6.33
CA ALA A 325 5.88 7.09 -7.16
C ALA A 325 5.24 7.33 -8.54
N SER A 326 4.13 8.07 -8.58
CA SER A 326 3.43 8.41 -9.82
C SER A 326 4.27 9.30 -10.72
N LEU A 327 5.00 10.29 -10.18
CA LEU A 327 5.94 11.10 -10.96
C LEU A 327 7.08 10.28 -11.52
N PHE A 328 7.69 9.36 -10.75
CA PHE A 328 8.70 8.46 -11.31
C PHE A 328 8.15 7.62 -12.46
N VAL A 329 6.92 7.12 -12.38
CA VAL A 329 6.30 6.40 -13.50
C VAL A 329 6.13 7.31 -14.72
N GLN A 330 5.70 8.56 -14.55
CA GLN A 330 5.59 9.53 -15.65
C GLN A 330 6.94 9.82 -16.31
N GLN A 331 8.00 9.93 -15.52
CA GLN A 331 9.34 10.13 -16.03
C GLN A 331 9.89 8.90 -16.76
N LEU A 332 9.64 7.69 -16.25
CA LEU A 332 9.97 6.46 -16.94
C LEU A 332 9.23 6.35 -18.28
N ARG A 333 7.96 6.78 -18.33
CA ARG A 333 7.19 6.87 -19.57
C ARG A 333 7.86 7.83 -20.57
N SER A 334 8.23 9.02 -20.11
CA SER A 334 8.92 10.02 -20.92
C SER A 334 10.24 9.47 -21.49
N LEU A 335 11.06 8.82 -20.65
CA LEU A 335 12.33 8.21 -21.08
C LEU A 335 12.16 7.09 -22.11
N ALA A 336 11.12 6.29 -21.95
CA ALA A 336 10.79 5.19 -22.85
C ALA A 336 10.06 5.66 -24.13
N GLY A 337 9.63 6.91 -24.20
CA GLY A 337 8.81 7.43 -25.31
C GLY A 337 7.36 6.95 -25.27
N TRP A 338 6.86 6.55 -24.09
CA TRP A 338 5.46 6.16 -23.92
C TRP A 338 4.57 7.38 -23.63
N PRO A 339 3.24 7.27 -23.84
CA PRO A 339 2.32 8.36 -23.53
C PRO A 339 2.38 8.75 -22.06
N VAL A 340 2.64 10.03 -21.77
CA VAL A 340 2.66 10.57 -20.40
C VAL A 340 1.28 11.09 -19.97
N ARG A 341 0.44 11.53 -20.90
CA ARG A 341 -0.92 11.98 -20.60
C ARG A 341 -1.78 10.79 -20.17
N ASP A 342 -2.32 10.86 -18.96
CA ASP A 342 -3.11 9.78 -18.35
C ASP A 342 -4.33 10.38 -17.63
N LYS A 343 -5.49 10.28 -18.28
CA LYS A 343 -6.76 10.83 -17.74
C LYS A 343 -7.16 10.19 -16.40
N ARG A 344 -6.86 8.90 -16.22
CA ARG A 344 -7.14 8.19 -14.97
C ARG A 344 -6.27 8.74 -13.84
N LEU A 345 -4.98 8.90 -14.10
CA LEU A 345 -4.04 9.47 -13.13
C LEU A 345 -4.41 10.92 -12.81
N LEU A 346 -4.78 11.72 -13.82
CA LEU A 346 -5.24 13.09 -13.61
C LEU A 346 -6.45 13.15 -12.68
N SER A 347 -7.46 12.30 -12.90
CA SER A 347 -8.64 12.24 -12.04
C SER A 347 -8.27 11.86 -10.59
N ALA A 348 -7.38 10.90 -10.39
CA ALA A 348 -6.91 10.50 -9.06
C ALA A 348 -6.15 11.64 -8.34
N VAL A 349 -5.34 12.40 -9.08
CA VAL A 349 -4.61 13.56 -8.55
C VAL A 349 -5.56 14.69 -8.14
N GLU A 350 -6.55 14.99 -8.97
CA GLU A 350 -7.58 16.01 -8.68
C GLU A 350 -8.40 15.64 -7.45
N GLU A 351 -8.76 14.38 -7.30
CA GLU A 351 -9.46 13.87 -6.13
C GLU A 351 -8.60 14.06 -4.86
N GLN A 352 -7.32 13.69 -4.91
CA GLN A 352 -6.41 13.87 -3.77
C GLN A 352 -6.17 15.35 -3.44
N ALA A 353 -6.10 16.23 -4.43
CA ALA A 353 -5.92 17.66 -4.22
C ALA A 353 -7.14 18.32 -3.56
N ASN A 354 -8.34 17.78 -3.81
CA ASN A 354 -9.60 18.28 -3.27
C ASN A 354 -10.02 17.58 -1.96
N ALA A 355 -9.29 16.57 -1.51
CA ALA A 355 -9.59 15.85 -0.27
C ALA A 355 -9.42 16.75 0.96
N GLN A 356 -10.18 16.46 2.04
CA GLN A 356 -10.10 17.21 3.31
C GLN A 356 -8.73 17.14 3.99
N ASP A 357 -7.97 16.09 3.72
CA ASP A 357 -6.62 15.81 4.19
C ASP A 357 -5.56 16.05 3.08
N ALA A 358 -5.87 16.90 2.10
CA ALA A 358 -4.91 17.34 1.10
C ALA A 358 -3.60 17.82 1.77
N PRO A 359 -2.42 17.58 1.18
CA PRO A 359 -1.15 17.95 1.76
C PRO A 359 -1.09 19.44 2.12
N ARG A 360 -0.62 19.75 3.34
CA ARG A 360 -0.41 21.14 3.80
C ARG A 360 1.02 21.60 3.63
N ASP A 361 1.95 20.66 3.60
CA ASP A 361 3.37 20.89 3.36
C ASP A 361 3.62 21.37 1.92
N GLY A 362 4.49 22.37 1.75
CA GLY A 362 4.77 22.99 0.45
C GLY A 362 5.35 22.01 -0.58
N ALA A 363 6.30 21.16 -0.16
CA ALA A 363 6.94 20.19 -1.05
C ALA A 363 5.93 19.12 -1.53
N ALA A 364 5.09 18.60 -0.64
CA ALA A 364 4.06 17.62 -1.00
C ALA A 364 2.98 18.23 -1.93
N ARG A 365 2.63 19.50 -1.73
CA ARG A 365 1.71 20.25 -2.63
C ARG A 365 2.33 20.47 -3.99
N LEU A 366 3.61 20.84 -4.05
CA LEU A 366 4.33 21.02 -5.31
C LEU A 366 4.42 19.71 -6.09
N ASN A 367 4.74 18.60 -5.40
CA ASN A 367 4.82 17.27 -6.01
C ASN A 367 3.46 16.85 -6.63
N LEU A 368 2.35 17.12 -5.94
CA LEU A 368 1.00 16.86 -6.45
C LEU A 368 0.66 17.75 -7.66
N ALA A 369 1.05 19.03 -7.63
CA ALA A 369 0.84 19.98 -8.71
C ALA A 369 1.66 19.59 -9.96
N ALA A 370 2.92 19.21 -9.79
CA ALA A 370 3.77 18.72 -10.87
C ALA A 370 3.20 17.44 -11.51
N LEU A 371 2.69 16.53 -10.70
CA LEU A 371 2.03 15.32 -11.19
C LEU A 371 0.77 15.65 -11.99
N LYS A 372 -0.04 16.60 -11.53
CA LYS A 372 -1.23 17.09 -12.26
C LYS A 372 -0.84 17.65 -13.62
N HIS A 373 0.20 18.50 -13.65
CA HIS A 373 0.75 19.03 -14.90
C HIS A 373 1.20 17.93 -15.84
N SER A 374 2.01 16.99 -15.36
CA SER A 374 2.53 15.88 -16.17
C SER A 374 1.42 15.00 -16.74
N ALA A 375 0.41 14.64 -15.94
CA ALA A 375 -0.69 13.78 -16.37
C ALA A 375 -1.71 14.47 -17.29
N GLY A 376 -2.00 15.77 -17.06
CA GLY A 376 -3.02 16.54 -17.77
C GLY A 376 -2.47 17.47 -18.86
N GLY A 377 -1.27 17.97 -18.69
CA GLY A 377 -0.62 18.96 -19.58
C GLY A 377 -1.09 20.40 -19.34
N GLU A 378 -1.89 20.66 -18.30
CA GLU A 378 -2.30 22.02 -17.94
C GLU A 378 -1.18 22.71 -17.13
N PRO A 379 -0.95 24.03 -17.37
CA PRO A 379 0.05 24.77 -16.61
C PRO A 379 -0.35 24.86 -15.12
N LEU A 380 0.65 24.98 -14.25
CA LEU A 380 0.41 25.21 -12.82
C LEU A 380 -0.39 26.52 -12.62
N SER A 381 -1.31 26.50 -11.66
CA SER A 381 -1.97 27.72 -11.21
C SER A 381 -0.95 28.71 -10.60
N ARG A 382 -1.32 29.99 -10.51
CA ARG A 382 -0.45 31.01 -9.91
C ARG A 382 -0.03 30.66 -8.47
N GLN A 383 -0.89 30.04 -7.70
CA GLN A 383 -0.59 29.63 -6.32
C GLN A 383 0.37 28.44 -6.27
N GLU A 384 0.21 27.46 -7.16
CA GLU A 384 1.10 26.30 -7.29
C GLU A 384 2.47 26.73 -7.79
N ALA A 385 2.53 27.61 -8.82
CA ALA A 385 3.79 28.17 -9.33
C ALA A 385 4.56 28.99 -8.26
N ALA A 386 3.85 29.65 -7.34
CA ALA A 386 4.49 30.39 -6.24
C ALA A 386 5.27 29.48 -5.30
N LEU A 387 4.94 28.20 -5.18
CA LEU A 387 5.69 27.21 -4.38
C LEU A 387 7.13 27.05 -4.88
N CYS A 388 7.37 27.21 -6.17
CA CYS A 388 8.71 27.15 -6.76
C CYS A 388 9.62 28.34 -6.38
N GLN A 389 9.03 29.41 -5.85
CA GLN A 389 9.76 30.60 -5.37
C GLN A 389 9.82 30.66 -3.84
N ASP A 390 9.18 29.74 -3.14
CA ASP A 390 9.14 29.68 -1.68
C ASP A 390 10.37 28.94 -1.13
N PRO A 391 11.26 29.61 -0.36
CA PRO A 391 12.46 28.97 0.22
C PRO A 391 12.14 27.81 1.19
N SER A 392 10.93 27.73 1.73
CA SER A 392 10.50 26.60 2.55
C SER A 392 10.17 25.34 1.73
N THR A 393 9.88 25.52 0.44
CA THR A 393 9.58 24.46 -0.53
C THR A 393 10.82 24.13 -1.36
N VAL A 394 11.47 25.15 -1.95
CA VAL A 394 12.73 25.02 -2.72
C VAL A 394 13.83 25.73 -1.96
N PRO A 395 14.69 25.02 -1.20
CA PRO A 395 15.74 25.64 -0.39
C PRO A 395 16.65 26.57 -1.19
N ALA A 396 16.78 27.82 -0.76
CA ALA A 396 17.65 28.81 -1.38
C ALA A 396 19.15 28.52 -1.14
N THR A 397 19.47 27.77 -0.07
CA THR A 397 20.82 27.30 0.24
C THR A 397 20.86 25.80 0.24
N VAL A 398 21.74 25.20 -0.57
CA VAL A 398 21.93 23.77 -0.71
C VAL A 398 23.15 23.30 0.05
N THR A 399 22.97 22.31 0.91
CA THR A 399 23.98 21.61 1.70
C THR A 399 23.93 20.12 1.39
N ALA A 400 24.88 19.32 1.87
CA ALA A 400 24.83 17.87 1.74
C ALA A 400 23.53 17.28 2.35
N ASP A 401 23.05 17.85 3.46
CA ASP A 401 21.87 17.33 4.19
C ASP A 401 20.54 17.59 3.47
N ASN A 402 20.42 18.66 2.68
CA ASN A 402 19.16 19.05 2.05
C ASN A 402 19.15 18.95 0.52
N VAL A 403 20.27 18.55 -0.11
CA VAL A 403 20.39 18.51 -1.58
C VAL A 403 19.36 17.60 -2.24
N VAL A 404 18.97 16.51 -1.62
CA VAL A 404 17.95 15.59 -2.14
C VAL A 404 16.56 16.27 -2.14
N ALA A 405 16.22 16.96 -1.06
CA ALA A 405 14.95 17.70 -0.97
C ALA A 405 14.93 18.86 -1.98
N TRP A 406 16.05 19.60 -2.10
CA TRP A 406 16.19 20.65 -3.10
C TRP A 406 16.05 20.10 -4.52
N GLN A 407 16.80 19.07 -4.86
CA GLN A 407 16.77 18.47 -6.21
C GLN A 407 15.36 18.00 -6.58
N ARG A 408 14.65 17.38 -5.65
CA ARG A 408 13.29 16.93 -5.89
C ARG A 408 12.34 18.09 -6.19
N ALA A 409 12.30 19.11 -5.33
CA ALA A 409 11.46 20.28 -5.52
C ALA A 409 11.84 21.09 -6.78
N ALA A 410 13.14 21.23 -7.02
CA ALA A 410 13.68 21.89 -8.20
C ALA A 410 13.25 21.19 -9.51
N TRP A 411 13.29 19.86 -9.50
CA TRP A 411 12.87 19.05 -10.62
C TRP A 411 11.34 19.15 -10.88
N ASP A 412 10.51 19.08 -9.84
CA ASP A 412 9.06 19.25 -9.94
C ASP A 412 8.70 20.61 -10.57
N CYS A 413 9.43 21.67 -10.23
CA CYS A 413 9.27 22.99 -10.85
C CYS A 413 9.69 23.00 -12.32
N ALA A 414 10.87 22.43 -12.63
CA ALA A 414 11.40 22.40 -13.99
C ALA A 414 10.52 21.59 -14.96
N GLU A 415 10.04 20.42 -14.53
CA GLU A 415 9.08 19.60 -15.28
C GLU A 415 7.76 20.34 -15.57
N SER A 416 7.37 21.25 -14.66
CA SER A 416 6.19 22.09 -14.81
C SER A 416 6.46 23.37 -15.62
N GLY A 417 7.67 23.56 -16.15
CA GLY A 417 8.08 24.73 -16.90
C GLY A 417 8.25 26.01 -16.05
N ILE A 418 8.38 25.89 -14.73
CA ILE A 418 8.54 27.02 -13.81
C ILE A 418 10.02 27.16 -13.45
N PRO A 419 10.64 28.32 -13.76
CA PRO A 419 12.03 28.58 -13.37
C PRO A 419 12.16 28.66 -11.84
N ILE A 420 13.28 28.14 -11.32
CA ILE A 420 13.62 28.22 -9.90
C ILE A 420 14.74 29.23 -9.65
N PRO A 421 14.84 29.80 -8.45
CA PRO A 421 15.99 30.60 -8.05
C PRO A 421 17.30 29.79 -8.12
N VAL A 422 18.39 30.45 -8.50
CA VAL A 422 19.72 29.84 -8.47
C VAL A 422 20.09 29.58 -6.99
N PRO A 423 20.40 28.35 -6.58
CA PRO A 423 20.72 28.07 -5.21
C PRO A 423 22.12 28.57 -4.83
N SER A 424 22.28 29.01 -3.60
CA SER A 424 23.62 29.16 -2.98
C SER A 424 24.06 27.76 -2.49
N VAL A 425 25.23 27.31 -2.94
CA VAL A 425 25.73 25.97 -2.60
C VAL A 425 26.87 26.08 -1.57
N THR A 426 26.66 25.46 -0.41
CA THR A 426 27.73 25.31 0.60
C THR A 426 28.63 24.14 0.21
N ARG A 427 29.96 24.36 0.27
CA ARG A 427 30.91 23.28 -0.01
C ARG A 427 30.87 22.20 1.08
N TRP A 428 30.92 20.93 0.68
CA TRP A 428 31.10 19.77 1.56
C TRP A 428 32.21 18.84 1.07
N SER A 429 32.62 17.88 1.91
CA SER A 429 33.58 16.85 1.51
C SER A 429 32.92 15.81 0.57
N VAL A 430 33.71 15.29 -0.38
CA VAL A 430 33.34 14.20 -1.29
C VAL A 430 34.27 12.99 -1.03
N ASP A 431 34.78 12.87 0.22
CA ASP A 431 35.75 11.84 0.59
C ASP A 431 35.08 10.47 0.92
N ASP A 432 33.81 10.48 1.19
CA ASP A 432 32.97 9.29 1.44
C ASP A 432 31.84 9.17 0.40
N LEU A 433 31.13 8.03 0.45
CA LEU A 433 30.03 7.73 -0.48
C LEU A 433 28.87 8.72 -0.33
N GLU A 434 28.53 9.12 0.89
CA GLU A 434 27.42 10.04 1.17
C GLU A 434 27.69 11.42 0.55
N GLY A 435 28.91 11.96 0.73
CA GLY A 435 29.32 13.20 0.10
C GLY A 435 29.37 13.11 -1.43
N ALA A 436 29.76 11.96 -1.99
CA ALA A 436 29.75 11.72 -3.42
C ALA A 436 28.31 11.63 -4.00
N GLN A 437 27.39 11.00 -3.28
CA GLN A 437 25.96 10.95 -3.62
C GLN A 437 25.34 12.35 -3.59
N ALA A 438 25.62 13.12 -2.53
CA ALA A 438 25.16 14.50 -2.42
C ALA A 438 25.67 15.37 -3.58
N ALA A 439 26.93 15.22 -3.93
CA ALA A 439 27.55 15.93 -5.05
C ALA A 439 26.93 15.53 -6.39
N ALA A 440 26.71 14.23 -6.62
CA ALA A 440 26.06 13.73 -7.82
C ALA A 440 24.60 14.20 -7.92
N THR A 441 23.87 14.22 -6.82
CA THR A 441 22.49 14.74 -6.73
C THR A 441 22.44 16.22 -7.14
N LEU A 442 23.38 17.02 -6.64
CA LEU A 442 23.47 18.45 -7.01
C LEU A 442 23.69 18.63 -8.51
N VAL A 443 24.69 17.93 -9.09
CA VAL A 443 25.00 18.04 -10.53
C VAL A 443 23.80 17.66 -11.38
N VAL A 444 23.16 16.54 -11.08
CA VAL A 444 21.97 16.08 -11.80
C VAL A 444 20.82 17.07 -11.65
N GLY A 445 20.59 17.61 -10.45
CA GLY A 445 19.55 18.62 -10.20
C GLY A 445 19.79 19.93 -10.96
N LEU A 446 21.02 20.45 -10.98
CA LEU A 446 21.37 21.63 -11.75
C LEU A 446 21.17 21.42 -13.25
N HIS A 447 21.54 20.24 -13.76
CA HIS A 447 21.31 19.90 -15.17
C HIS A 447 19.82 19.79 -15.50
N GLN A 448 19.03 19.14 -14.63
CA GLN A 448 17.57 19.01 -14.82
C GLN A 448 16.84 20.36 -14.84
N THR A 449 17.39 21.35 -14.18
CA THR A 449 16.83 22.71 -14.09
C THR A 449 17.42 23.70 -15.11
N GLY A 450 18.31 23.25 -16.02
CA GLY A 450 18.99 24.10 -16.98
C GLY A 450 19.94 25.11 -16.33
N GLN A 451 20.50 24.77 -15.18
CA GLN A 451 21.44 25.61 -14.40
C GLN A 451 22.82 24.97 -14.31
N GLU A 452 23.23 24.18 -15.29
CA GLU A 452 24.53 23.50 -15.33
C GLU A 452 25.72 24.46 -15.28
N ASP A 453 25.57 25.68 -15.78
CA ASP A 453 26.57 26.78 -15.69
C ASP A 453 26.78 27.25 -14.24
N ARG A 454 25.92 26.88 -13.32
CA ARG A 454 25.99 27.18 -11.89
C ARG A 454 26.67 26.08 -11.06
N THR A 455 27.19 25.06 -11.72
CA THR A 455 27.96 24.01 -11.02
C THR A 455 29.16 24.64 -10.30
N PRO A 456 29.30 24.42 -8.95
CA PRO A 456 30.41 25.01 -8.20
C PRO A 456 31.77 24.57 -8.72
N GLY A 457 32.72 25.49 -8.83
CA GLY A 457 34.06 25.22 -9.39
C GLY A 457 34.88 24.16 -8.63
N TRP A 458 34.51 23.83 -7.39
CA TRP A 458 35.15 22.73 -6.65
C TRP A 458 34.62 21.35 -7.06
N LEU A 459 33.51 21.28 -7.80
CA LEU A 459 32.88 20.05 -8.22
C LEU A 459 33.17 19.80 -9.70
N THR A 460 34.17 18.97 -9.95
CA THR A 460 34.67 18.62 -11.28
C THR A 460 34.53 17.12 -11.56
N ALA A 461 34.71 16.72 -12.81
CA ALA A 461 34.73 15.29 -13.18
C ALA A 461 35.79 14.52 -12.38
N ASP A 462 37.00 15.13 -12.14
CA ASP A 462 38.06 14.44 -11.40
C ASP A 462 37.68 14.13 -9.95
N VAL A 463 36.87 14.97 -9.31
CA VAL A 463 36.36 14.75 -7.94
C VAL A 463 35.46 13.53 -7.88
N LEU A 464 34.61 13.32 -8.90
CA LEU A 464 33.70 12.16 -8.96
C LEU A 464 34.32 10.92 -9.63
N LYS A 465 35.45 11.06 -10.32
CA LYS A 465 36.05 9.98 -11.12
C LYS A 465 36.28 8.69 -10.32
N ARG A 466 36.86 8.78 -9.13
CA ARG A 466 37.12 7.60 -8.30
C ARG A 466 35.83 6.85 -7.95
N TRP A 467 34.76 7.61 -7.62
CA TRP A 467 33.46 7.08 -7.28
C TRP A 467 32.70 6.53 -8.49
N ALA A 468 32.89 7.12 -9.66
CA ALA A 468 32.32 6.64 -10.91
C ALA A 468 32.95 5.30 -11.36
N VAL A 469 34.26 5.11 -11.11
CA VAL A 469 35.00 3.89 -11.47
C VAL A 469 34.76 2.79 -10.41
N ASP A 470 34.90 3.10 -9.14
CA ASP A 470 34.70 2.17 -8.02
C ASP A 470 34.08 2.86 -6.81
N PRO A 471 32.76 2.87 -6.71
CA PRO A 471 32.05 3.46 -5.57
C PRO A 471 32.08 2.57 -4.32
N GLY A 472 32.74 1.42 -4.39
CA GLY A 472 32.85 0.47 -3.30
C GLY A 472 31.61 -0.44 -3.12
N PRO A 473 31.70 -1.42 -2.21
CA PRO A 473 30.67 -2.47 -2.06
C PRO A 473 29.36 -1.99 -1.40
N ARG A 474 29.37 -0.83 -0.76
CA ARG A 474 28.16 -0.26 -0.11
C ARG A 474 27.30 0.56 -1.06
N ALA A 475 27.81 0.91 -2.24
CA ALA A 475 27.06 1.71 -3.20
C ALA A 475 25.95 0.87 -3.83
N SER A 476 24.72 1.34 -3.70
CA SER A 476 23.54 0.75 -4.35
C SER A 476 23.61 0.92 -5.89
N VAL A 477 22.74 0.22 -6.60
CA VAL A 477 22.55 0.41 -8.05
C VAL A 477 22.16 1.85 -8.38
N TYR A 478 21.31 2.45 -7.54
CA TYR A 478 20.93 3.85 -7.67
C TYR A 478 22.15 4.78 -7.57
N ASP A 479 22.98 4.60 -6.55
CA ASP A 479 24.15 5.44 -6.32
C ASP A 479 25.14 5.36 -7.47
N ARG A 480 25.40 4.15 -7.95
CA ARG A 480 26.28 3.93 -9.10
C ARG A 480 25.76 4.64 -10.35
N ALA A 481 24.48 4.48 -10.66
CA ALA A 481 23.87 5.13 -11.82
C ALA A 481 23.91 6.66 -11.71
N LEU A 482 23.58 7.21 -10.53
CA LEU A 482 23.56 8.64 -10.26
C LEU A 482 24.96 9.25 -10.35
N ILE A 483 25.96 8.65 -9.69
CA ILE A 483 27.34 9.14 -9.66
C ILE A 483 27.98 9.10 -11.05
N VAL A 484 27.80 8.01 -11.80
CA VAL A 484 28.31 7.90 -13.17
C VAL A 484 27.67 8.94 -14.08
N ARG A 485 26.34 9.13 -13.95
CA ARG A 485 25.64 10.17 -14.71
C ARG A 485 26.18 11.56 -14.41
N ALA A 486 26.36 11.91 -13.13
CA ALA A 486 26.95 13.19 -12.73
C ALA A 486 28.38 13.37 -13.25
N TYR A 487 29.18 12.31 -13.20
CA TYR A 487 30.53 12.29 -13.79
C TYR A 487 30.53 12.65 -15.27
N LEU A 488 29.61 12.04 -16.06
CA LEU A 488 29.45 12.34 -17.49
C LEU A 488 28.99 13.79 -17.73
N LEU A 489 28.04 14.28 -16.95
CA LEU A 489 27.55 15.66 -17.03
C LEU A 489 28.65 16.72 -16.74
N LEU A 490 29.64 16.38 -15.92
CA LEU A 490 30.83 17.19 -15.67
C LEU A 490 31.91 17.07 -16.74
N GLY A 491 31.63 16.41 -17.86
CA GLY A 491 32.61 16.20 -18.95
C GLY A 491 33.50 14.98 -18.77
N GLY A 492 33.19 14.10 -17.83
CA GLY A 492 33.84 12.78 -17.70
C GLY A 492 33.57 11.87 -18.89
N HIS A 493 34.39 10.85 -19.06
CA HIS A 493 34.29 9.89 -20.17
C HIS A 493 34.18 8.47 -19.64
N ALA A 494 33.18 7.71 -20.12
CA ALA A 494 33.03 6.29 -19.85
C ALA A 494 33.63 5.47 -21.02
N ASP A 495 34.68 4.72 -20.75
CA ASP A 495 35.24 3.78 -21.71
C ASP A 495 34.41 2.49 -21.82
N GLU A 496 34.74 1.62 -22.80
CA GLU A 496 34.04 0.36 -23.04
C GLU A 496 34.11 -0.60 -21.84
N SER A 497 35.19 -0.57 -21.07
CA SER A 497 35.35 -1.39 -19.87
C SER A 497 34.37 -0.98 -18.79
N MET A 498 34.26 0.32 -18.53
CA MET A 498 33.30 0.88 -17.58
C MET A 498 31.85 0.58 -17.99
N VAL A 499 31.52 0.80 -19.27
CA VAL A 499 30.17 0.50 -19.79
C VAL A 499 29.83 -0.98 -19.65
N SER A 500 30.75 -1.90 -20.00
CA SER A 500 30.55 -3.34 -19.89
C SER A 500 30.38 -3.79 -18.44
N HIS A 501 31.15 -3.20 -17.51
CA HIS A 501 31.04 -3.47 -16.09
C HIS A 501 29.68 -3.03 -15.52
N LEU A 502 29.24 -1.81 -15.82
CA LEU A 502 27.93 -1.28 -15.42
C LEU A 502 26.78 -2.13 -15.99
N ALA A 503 26.84 -2.50 -17.26
CA ALA A 503 25.83 -3.33 -17.91
C ALA A 503 25.69 -4.70 -17.23
N SER A 504 26.82 -5.29 -16.81
CA SER A 504 26.84 -6.55 -16.06
C SER A 504 26.20 -6.41 -14.68
N GLN A 505 26.58 -5.37 -13.93
CA GLN A 505 26.03 -5.11 -12.61
C GLN A 505 24.52 -4.85 -12.65
N PHE A 506 24.07 -3.96 -13.54
CA PHE A 506 22.65 -3.64 -13.62
C PHE A 506 21.82 -4.84 -14.09
N ARG A 507 22.36 -5.70 -14.94
CA ARG A 507 21.67 -6.95 -15.33
C ARG A 507 21.42 -7.88 -14.15
N ALA A 508 22.34 -7.95 -13.19
CA ALA A 508 22.19 -8.78 -11.98
C ALA A 508 21.07 -8.28 -11.07
N HIS A 509 20.76 -6.98 -11.11
CA HIS A 509 19.71 -6.36 -10.29
C HIS A 509 18.39 -6.10 -11.06
N ARG A 510 18.28 -6.57 -12.30
CA ARG A 510 17.08 -6.39 -13.13
C ARG A 510 16.01 -7.41 -12.78
N GLY A 511 14.78 -6.91 -12.57
CA GLY A 511 13.59 -7.73 -12.39
C GLY A 511 13.28 -8.07 -10.94
N CYS A 512 11.99 -8.03 -10.64
CA CYS A 512 11.36 -8.51 -9.42
C CYS A 512 10.15 -9.36 -9.81
N PRO A 513 9.56 -10.11 -8.89
CA PRO A 513 8.37 -10.91 -9.19
C PRO A 513 7.25 -10.10 -9.85
N GLY A 514 6.91 -10.45 -11.09
CA GLY A 514 5.91 -9.75 -11.91
C GLY A 514 6.31 -8.36 -12.44
N LEU A 515 7.58 -7.93 -12.28
CA LEU A 515 8.10 -6.63 -12.71
C LEU A 515 9.46 -6.76 -13.41
N PRO A 516 9.54 -7.44 -14.57
CA PRO A 516 10.80 -7.87 -15.19
C PRO A 516 11.67 -6.72 -15.73
N GLY A 517 11.09 -5.52 -15.91
CA GLY A 517 11.80 -4.36 -16.46
C GLY A 517 12.29 -3.36 -15.43
N LEU A 518 11.95 -3.53 -14.15
CA LEU A 518 12.38 -2.64 -13.08
C LEU A 518 13.67 -3.11 -12.43
N TYR A 519 14.31 -2.25 -11.63
CA TYR A 519 15.59 -2.52 -10.99
C TYR A 519 15.48 -2.50 -9.47
N ARG A 520 16.23 -3.39 -8.82
CA ARG A 520 16.45 -3.43 -7.37
C ARG A 520 17.59 -2.48 -7.01
N PRO A 521 17.51 -1.74 -5.87
CA PRO A 521 18.60 -0.88 -5.43
C PRO A 521 19.83 -1.65 -4.94
N ASP A 522 19.62 -2.86 -4.42
CA ASP A 522 20.61 -3.74 -3.83
C ASP A 522 20.18 -5.22 -3.97
N ASP A 523 20.71 -6.10 -3.13
CA ASP A 523 20.37 -7.53 -3.10
C ASP A 523 19.00 -7.83 -2.47
N GLU A 524 18.30 -6.83 -1.93
CA GLU A 524 16.94 -7.01 -1.44
C GLU A 524 15.95 -7.30 -2.58
N PRO A 525 14.87 -8.03 -2.32
CA PRO A 525 13.97 -8.51 -3.39
C PRO A 525 13.12 -7.43 -4.04
N GLY A 526 13.00 -6.24 -3.44
CA GLY A 526 12.10 -5.18 -3.88
C GLY A 526 12.67 -4.33 -5.01
N CYS A 527 11.93 -4.16 -6.12
CA CYS A 527 12.25 -3.15 -7.14
C CYS A 527 11.92 -1.74 -6.67
N ASP A 528 12.63 -0.76 -7.24
CA ASP A 528 12.46 0.64 -6.94
C ASP A 528 12.34 1.48 -8.22
N LEU A 529 11.36 2.41 -8.25
CA LEU A 529 11.13 3.30 -9.39
C LEU A 529 12.26 4.32 -9.56
N LYS A 530 12.78 4.83 -8.45
CA LYS A 530 13.88 5.79 -8.43
C LYS A 530 15.17 5.16 -8.99
N THR A 531 15.48 3.94 -8.57
CA THR A 531 16.61 3.17 -9.09
C THR A 531 16.44 2.87 -10.59
N THR A 532 15.25 2.46 -11.00
CA THR A 532 14.93 2.21 -12.41
C THR A 532 15.12 3.47 -13.25
N TRP A 533 14.61 4.60 -12.77
CA TRP A 533 14.79 5.89 -13.41
C TRP A 533 16.26 6.26 -13.56
N ALA A 534 17.08 6.15 -12.51
CA ALA A 534 18.50 6.48 -12.56
C ALA A 534 19.26 5.62 -13.58
N VAL A 535 18.97 4.31 -13.63
CA VAL A 535 19.57 3.38 -14.60
C VAL A 535 19.17 3.72 -16.04
N TRP A 536 17.91 4.05 -16.28
CA TRP A 536 17.44 4.41 -17.63
C TRP A 536 17.97 5.77 -18.10
N GLU A 537 18.05 6.75 -17.18
CA GLU A 537 18.68 8.05 -17.47
C GLU A 537 20.17 7.93 -17.80
N LEU A 538 20.89 7.05 -17.09
CA LEU A 538 22.29 6.76 -17.43
C LEU A 538 22.42 6.05 -18.77
N ASP A 539 21.55 5.08 -19.09
CA ASP A 539 21.57 4.41 -20.38
C ASP A 539 21.32 5.39 -21.54
N LYS A 540 20.38 6.34 -21.33
CA LYS A 540 20.15 7.44 -22.28
C LYS A 540 21.41 8.32 -22.46
N ALA A 541 22.07 8.66 -21.36
CA ALA A 541 23.31 9.46 -21.40
C ALA A 541 24.50 8.72 -22.07
N LEU A 542 24.45 7.40 -22.11
CA LEU A 542 25.42 6.52 -22.77
C LEU A 542 24.95 6.05 -24.17
N ASP A 543 24.04 6.77 -24.81
CA ASP A 543 23.50 6.42 -26.15
C ASP A 543 22.96 4.99 -26.23
N ARG A 544 22.30 4.52 -25.16
CA ARG A 544 21.69 3.18 -25.02
C ARG A 544 22.68 2.01 -25.03
N LYS A 545 23.95 2.27 -24.72
CA LYS A 545 24.99 1.21 -24.70
C LYS A 545 24.83 0.21 -23.55
N LEU A 546 24.07 0.53 -22.51
CA LEU A 546 23.77 -0.40 -21.42
C LEU A 546 22.66 -1.40 -21.79
N GLY A 547 21.80 -1.07 -22.77
CA GLY A 547 20.67 -1.90 -23.20
C GLY A 547 19.61 -2.07 -22.11
N THR A 548 19.45 -1.09 -21.25
CA THR A 548 18.51 -1.12 -20.12
C THR A 548 17.18 -0.45 -20.44
N LEU A 549 17.19 0.57 -21.30
CA LEU A 549 15.99 1.22 -21.80
C LEU A 549 15.19 0.25 -22.70
N PRO A 550 13.85 0.25 -22.60
CA PRO A 550 13.00 -0.49 -23.51
C PRO A 550 13.30 -0.11 -24.97
N SER A 551 13.40 -1.11 -25.85
CA SER A 551 13.55 -0.85 -27.29
C SER A 551 12.33 -0.11 -27.82
N GLN A 552 12.52 0.99 -28.55
CA GLN A 552 11.45 1.65 -29.28
C GLN A 552 11.06 0.73 -30.45
N GLY A 553 10.03 -0.11 -30.26
CA GLY A 553 9.47 -0.89 -31.36
C GLY A 553 9.73 -2.41 -31.33
N SER A 554 9.76 -3.05 -30.18
CA SER A 554 9.63 -4.51 -30.10
C SER A 554 8.23 -4.93 -29.65
#